data_c4ea415ab4ea26338b2028eba4b68912
#
_entry.id   c4ea415ab4ea26338b2028eba4b68912
#
_cell.length_a   1.000
_cell.length_b   1.000
_cell.length_c   1.000
_cell.angle_alpha   90.00
_cell.angle_beta   90.00
_cell.angle_gamma   90.00
#
_symmetry.space_group_name_H-M   'P 1'
#
loop_
_entity.id
_entity.type
_entity.pdbx_description
1 polymer ?
#
loop_
_entity_poly.entity_id
_entity_poly.type
_entity_poly.pdbx_seq_one_letter_code
_entity_poly.pdbx_strand_id
1 'polypeptide(L)'
;MKVKVLDLREGMILKNAVFSSGLVLMDRGQKLTEKHIESLKKYNIHEVDIVSEKEIKLREVKEQEKKIKEEFKKVYIETVEKTKALFSKAIDKEIDKKIINSVVSNTLHNLEKNSDIFLTLLSMREEGNYLYEHSIKSTIIALSIGKKLGYSEEKLGLLGKASLLHDIGMFSIDNKILNKKEKLTDEELLLIRSHTAKGAEMLKNEEEEVRLAAKHHHERVDGEGYPNKVRGEELPEIVRIVSIADIYTALISNREYREAKDPKEVITYLMQMSAKQVDTNIVKKLLEIMSLFSIGSFVMLNNGLRAKVVRVTDNPFRPVVDIEEADKFERLDLSERENSLIYIMRLMV
;
A
#
# COMPACT_ATOMS: atom_id res chain seq x y z
N MET A 1 -17.22 -10.10 -27.88
CA MET A 1 -18.54 -10.67 -28.21
C MET A 1 -18.63 -10.85 -29.73
N LYS A 2 -19.33 -11.89 -30.21
CA LYS A 2 -19.59 -12.08 -31.64
C LYS A 2 -20.70 -11.13 -32.11
N VAL A 3 -20.47 -10.46 -33.23
CA VAL A 3 -21.41 -9.49 -33.82
C VAL A 3 -21.53 -9.79 -35.31
N LYS A 4 -22.76 -9.80 -35.81
CA LYS A 4 -23.01 -9.96 -37.27
C LYS A 4 -22.51 -8.71 -37.99
N VAL A 5 -21.92 -8.90 -39.18
CA VAL A 5 -21.37 -7.78 -39.97
C VAL A 5 -22.43 -6.72 -40.30
N LEU A 6 -23.70 -7.11 -40.37
CA LEU A 6 -24.85 -6.22 -40.61
C LEU A 6 -25.12 -5.29 -39.41
N ASP A 7 -24.72 -5.70 -38.19
CA ASP A 7 -24.94 -4.97 -36.94
C ASP A 7 -23.70 -4.16 -36.50
N LEU A 8 -22.63 -4.24 -37.29
CA LEU A 8 -21.41 -3.48 -37.01
C LEU A 8 -21.61 -1.97 -37.19
N ARG A 9 -20.95 -1.22 -36.34
CA ARG A 9 -20.93 0.26 -36.40
C ARG A 9 -19.49 0.76 -36.44
N GLU A 10 -19.30 1.89 -37.06
CA GLU A 10 -18.03 2.59 -37.01
C GLU A 10 -17.59 2.87 -35.58
N GLY A 11 -16.29 2.70 -35.32
CA GLY A 11 -15.72 2.85 -34.00
C GLY A 11 -15.61 1.56 -33.18
N MET A 12 -16.32 0.47 -33.55
CA MET A 12 -16.16 -0.84 -32.89
C MET A 12 -14.73 -1.37 -33.12
N ILE A 13 -14.22 -2.14 -32.16
CA ILE A 13 -12.83 -2.63 -32.17
C ILE A 13 -12.84 -4.15 -32.32
N LEU A 14 -12.10 -4.67 -33.29
CA LEU A 14 -11.93 -6.10 -33.50
C LEU A 14 -11.18 -6.75 -32.32
N LYS A 15 -11.73 -7.83 -31.79
CA LYS A 15 -11.09 -8.62 -30.73
C LYS A 15 -10.02 -9.56 -31.27
N ASN A 16 -10.26 -10.13 -32.45
CA ASN A 16 -9.37 -11.05 -33.18
C ASN A 16 -9.10 -10.53 -34.59
N ALA A 17 -7.99 -10.95 -35.19
CA ALA A 17 -7.73 -10.70 -36.60
C ALA A 17 -8.78 -11.44 -37.47
N VAL A 18 -9.17 -10.83 -38.58
CA VAL A 18 -10.09 -11.39 -39.54
C VAL A 18 -9.29 -11.86 -40.76
N PHE A 19 -9.54 -13.09 -41.17
CA PHE A 19 -8.86 -13.74 -42.30
C PHE A 19 -9.83 -13.97 -43.45
N SER A 20 -9.32 -13.85 -44.68
CA SER A 20 -10.02 -14.27 -45.88
C SER A 20 -9.02 -14.97 -46.82
N SER A 21 -9.35 -16.18 -47.31
CA SER A 21 -8.52 -16.97 -48.21
C SER A 21 -7.04 -17.15 -47.72
N GLY A 22 -6.85 -17.27 -46.41
CA GLY A 22 -5.52 -17.45 -45.81
C GLY A 22 -4.70 -16.15 -45.59
N LEU A 23 -5.22 -15.01 -46.01
CA LEU A 23 -4.60 -13.70 -45.80
C LEU A 23 -5.29 -12.93 -44.68
N VAL A 24 -4.52 -12.13 -43.91
CA VAL A 24 -5.07 -11.22 -42.91
C VAL A 24 -5.82 -10.10 -43.64
N LEU A 25 -7.13 -10.03 -43.46
CA LEU A 25 -7.95 -8.95 -44.01
C LEU A 25 -7.93 -7.73 -43.11
N MET A 26 -7.98 -7.95 -41.79
CA MET A 26 -7.94 -6.92 -40.76
C MET A 26 -7.23 -7.45 -39.52
N ASP A 27 -6.49 -6.57 -38.84
CA ASP A 27 -5.73 -6.93 -37.66
C ASP A 27 -6.55 -6.90 -36.37
N ARG A 28 -6.07 -7.65 -35.38
CA ARG A 28 -6.58 -7.59 -34.03
C ARG A 28 -6.41 -6.17 -33.46
N GLY A 29 -7.44 -5.65 -32.80
CA GLY A 29 -7.41 -4.32 -32.18
C GLY A 29 -7.72 -3.18 -33.15
N GLN A 30 -7.98 -3.49 -34.43
CA GLN A 30 -8.32 -2.49 -35.43
C GLN A 30 -9.68 -1.87 -35.13
N LYS A 31 -9.75 -0.54 -35.12
CA LYS A 31 -11.00 0.22 -35.02
C LYS A 31 -11.66 0.24 -36.39
N LEU A 32 -12.91 -0.22 -36.42
CA LEU A 32 -13.67 -0.34 -37.67
C LEU A 32 -14.09 1.06 -38.19
N THR A 33 -13.92 1.27 -39.48
CA THR A 33 -14.50 2.38 -40.25
C THR A 33 -15.56 1.82 -41.19
N GLU A 34 -16.37 2.67 -41.81
CA GLU A 34 -17.36 2.26 -42.82
C GLU A 34 -16.71 1.42 -43.93
N LYS A 35 -15.53 1.85 -44.43
CA LYS A 35 -14.76 1.12 -45.44
C LYS A 35 -14.37 -0.31 -44.99
N HIS A 36 -14.02 -0.45 -43.73
CA HIS A 36 -13.71 -1.78 -43.15
C HIS A 36 -14.97 -2.66 -43.11
N ILE A 37 -16.14 -2.13 -42.75
CA ILE A 37 -17.40 -2.85 -42.71
C ILE A 37 -17.83 -3.26 -44.13
N GLU A 38 -17.69 -2.39 -45.13
CA GLU A 38 -17.93 -2.73 -46.53
C GLU A 38 -16.99 -3.81 -47.03
N SER A 39 -15.70 -3.76 -46.67
CA SER A 39 -14.74 -4.81 -47.00
C SER A 39 -15.14 -6.16 -46.43
N LEU A 40 -15.57 -6.22 -45.18
CA LEU A 40 -16.08 -7.45 -44.55
C LEU A 40 -17.27 -8.05 -45.34
N LYS A 41 -18.20 -7.20 -45.76
CA LYS A 41 -19.35 -7.62 -46.62
C LYS A 41 -18.88 -8.19 -47.95
N LYS A 42 -17.93 -7.49 -48.62
CA LYS A 42 -17.38 -7.90 -49.92
C LYS A 42 -16.69 -9.26 -49.86
N TYR A 43 -16.01 -9.56 -48.74
CA TYR A 43 -15.33 -10.85 -48.53
C TYR A 43 -16.21 -11.92 -47.92
N ASN A 44 -17.54 -11.72 -47.85
CA ASN A 44 -18.53 -12.67 -47.31
C ASN A 44 -18.26 -13.09 -45.86
N ILE A 45 -17.70 -12.21 -45.06
CA ILE A 45 -17.57 -12.44 -43.62
C ILE A 45 -18.91 -12.13 -42.97
N HIS A 46 -19.47 -13.09 -42.24
CA HIS A 46 -20.81 -12.97 -41.65
C HIS A 46 -20.78 -12.49 -40.23
N GLU A 47 -19.75 -12.85 -39.46
CA GLU A 47 -19.61 -12.50 -38.05
C GLU A 47 -18.12 -12.17 -37.73
N VAL A 48 -17.90 -11.25 -36.81
CA VAL A 48 -16.60 -10.94 -36.26
C VAL A 48 -16.66 -10.81 -34.74
N ASP A 49 -15.54 -11.05 -34.09
CA ASP A 49 -15.42 -10.81 -32.65
C ASP A 49 -15.07 -9.36 -32.38
N ILE A 50 -15.93 -8.67 -31.63
CA ILE A 50 -15.78 -7.28 -31.20
C ILE A 50 -15.42 -7.22 -29.71
N VAL A 51 -14.56 -6.30 -29.35
CA VAL A 51 -14.29 -5.94 -27.95
C VAL A 51 -15.55 -5.32 -27.35
N SER A 52 -16.06 -5.87 -26.27
CA SER A 52 -17.25 -5.32 -25.61
C SER A 52 -16.95 -3.99 -24.93
N GLU A 53 -17.96 -3.15 -24.74
CA GLU A 53 -17.82 -1.90 -23.97
C GLU A 53 -17.27 -2.15 -22.57
N LYS A 54 -17.65 -3.26 -21.93
CA LYS A 54 -17.13 -3.68 -20.63
C LYS A 54 -15.61 -3.95 -20.68
N GLU A 55 -15.12 -4.60 -21.76
CA GLU A 55 -13.69 -4.86 -21.96
C GLU A 55 -12.91 -3.57 -22.26
N ILE A 56 -13.51 -2.61 -22.97
CA ILE A 56 -12.91 -1.30 -23.24
C ILE A 56 -12.76 -0.52 -21.93
N LYS A 57 -13.84 -0.37 -21.16
CA LYS A 57 -13.80 0.30 -19.85
C LYS A 57 -12.79 -0.34 -18.90
N LEU A 58 -12.72 -1.67 -18.89
CA LEU A 58 -11.74 -2.37 -18.04
C LEU A 58 -10.29 -2.09 -18.46
N ARG A 59 -10.01 -1.97 -19.77
CA ARG A 59 -8.67 -1.58 -20.26
C ARG A 59 -8.33 -0.15 -19.90
N GLU A 60 -9.26 0.79 -20.06
CA GLU A 60 -9.08 2.19 -19.69
C GLU A 60 -8.78 2.33 -18.20
N VAL A 61 -9.53 1.63 -17.33
CA VAL A 61 -9.28 1.62 -15.89
C VAL A 61 -7.89 1.07 -15.57
N LYS A 62 -7.51 -0.08 -16.15
CA LYS A 62 -6.17 -0.67 -15.94
C LYS A 62 -5.05 0.25 -16.43
N GLU A 63 -5.26 0.98 -17.51
CA GLU A 63 -4.25 1.91 -18.04
C GLU A 63 -4.12 3.16 -17.17
N GLN A 64 -5.24 3.66 -16.63
CA GLN A 64 -5.23 4.72 -15.64
C GLN A 64 -4.53 4.29 -14.34
N GLU A 65 -4.85 3.12 -13.80
CA GLU A 65 -4.18 2.55 -12.62
C GLU A 65 -2.67 2.43 -12.84
N LYS A 66 -2.24 1.97 -14.02
CA LYS A 66 -0.82 1.86 -14.37
C LYS A 66 -0.13 3.22 -14.38
N LYS A 67 -0.74 4.24 -14.97
CA LYS A 67 -0.21 5.61 -14.98
C LYS A 67 -0.08 6.17 -13.57
N ILE A 68 -1.11 6.00 -12.73
CA ILE A 68 -1.07 6.43 -11.33
C ILE A 68 0.08 5.75 -10.56
N LYS A 69 0.29 4.45 -10.76
CA LYS A 69 1.39 3.71 -10.14
C LYS A 69 2.76 4.21 -10.60
N GLU A 70 2.92 4.51 -11.89
CA GLU A 70 4.18 5.04 -12.44
C GLU A 70 4.47 6.46 -11.93
N GLU A 71 3.46 7.33 -11.84
CA GLU A 71 3.58 8.67 -11.25
C GLU A 71 3.97 8.58 -9.77
N PHE A 72 3.27 7.73 -9.01
CA PHE A 72 3.58 7.51 -7.61
C PHE A 72 5.02 7.01 -7.41
N LYS A 73 5.47 6.06 -8.24
CA LYS A 73 6.85 5.54 -8.18
C LYS A 73 7.89 6.64 -8.38
N LYS A 74 7.67 7.56 -9.32
CA LYS A 74 8.57 8.71 -9.54
C LYS A 74 8.64 9.60 -8.30
N VAL A 75 7.48 9.99 -7.77
CA VAL A 75 7.42 10.84 -6.57
C VAL A 75 8.05 10.14 -5.35
N TYR A 76 7.85 8.84 -5.21
CA TYR A 76 8.47 8.06 -4.15
C TYR A 76 10.00 8.11 -4.23
N ILE A 77 10.58 7.86 -5.42
CA ILE A 77 12.04 7.92 -5.63
C ILE A 77 12.58 9.31 -5.30
N GLU A 78 11.93 10.38 -5.80
CA GLU A 78 12.33 11.76 -5.46
C GLU A 78 12.25 12.04 -3.95
N THR A 79 11.27 11.48 -3.28
CA THR A 79 11.09 11.61 -1.83
C THR A 79 12.20 10.87 -1.07
N VAL A 80 12.61 9.69 -1.53
CA VAL A 80 13.76 8.95 -0.99
C VAL A 80 15.04 9.78 -1.10
N GLU A 81 15.33 10.36 -2.26
CA GLU A 81 16.53 11.18 -2.45
C GLU A 81 16.54 12.45 -1.58
N LYS A 82 15.39 13.13 -1.43
CA LYS A 82 15.24 14.25 -0.51
C LYS A 82 15.47 13.84 0.95
N THR A 83 14.93 12.69 1.35
CA THR A 83 15.10 12.16 2.72
C THR A 83 16.57 11.78 2.98
N LYS A 84 17.24 11.22 1.99
CA LYS A 84 18.67 10.93 2.04
C LYS A 84 19.52 12.19 2.23
N ALA A 85 19.22 13.26 1.47
CA ALA A 85 19.86 14.56 1.63
C ALA A 85 19.58 15.20 3.02
N LEU A 86 18.37 15.03 3.54
CA LEU A 86 18.01 15.48 4.89
C LEU A 86 18.84 14.78 5.96
N PHE A 87 18.89 13.46 5.93
CA PHE A 87 19.55 12.68 6.98
C PHE A 87 21.08 12.79 6.93
N SER A 88 21.68 12.95 5.74
CA SER A 88 23.12 13.21 5.63
C SER A 88 23.52 14.52 6.33
N LYS A 89 22.70 15.57 6.23
CA LYS A 89 22.92 16.84 6.94
C LYS A 89 22.62 16.75 8.44
N ALA A 90 21.65 15.94 8.83
CA ALA A 90 21.28 15.77 10.23
C ALA A 90 22.40 15.17 11.09
N ILE A 91 23.32 14.38 10.49
CA ILE A 91 24.55 13.90 11.15
C ILE A 91 25.42 15.09 11.61
N ASP A 92 25.45 16.16 10.82
CA ASP A 92 26.16 17.42 11.12
C ASP A 92 25.36 18.37 12.04
N LYS A 93 24.27 17.87 12.64
CA LYS A 93 23.34 18.59 13.54
C LYS A 93 22.50 19.69 12.87
N GLU A 94 22.36 19.68 11.58
CA GLU A 94 21.54 20.62 10.83
C GLU A 94 20.31 19.90 10.26
N ILE A 95 19.13 20.13 10.88
CA ILE A 95 17.85 19.56 10.42
C ILE A 95 17.17 20.60 9.52
N ASP A 96 17.06 20.29 8.23
CA ASP A 96 16.43 21.18 7.25
C ASP A 96 14.90 21.04 7.28
N LYS A 97 14.26 21.95 8.05
CA LYS A 97 12.79 21.99 8.19
C LYS A 97 12.05 22.16 6.85
N LYS A 98 12.67 22.79 5.83
CA LYS A 98 12.05 22.95 4.51
C LYS A 98 11.96 21.62 3.78
N ILE A 99 12.99 20.79 3.88
CA ILE A 99 13.00 19.45 3.29
C ILE A 99 11.96 18.58 3.98
N ILE A 100 11.91 18.57 5.33
CA ILE A 100 10.91 17.82 6.10
C ILE A 100 9.50 18.19 5.65
N ASN A 101 9.17 19.48 5.66
CA ASN A 101 7.85 19.96 5.26
C ASN A 101 7.52 19.57 3.81
N SER A 102 8.49 19.67 2.90
CA SER A 102 8.31 19.24 1.50
C SER A 102 8.02 17.75 1.38
N VAL A 103 8.74 16.90 2.11
CA VAL A 103 8.55 15.44 2.12
C VAL A 103 7.16 15.09 2.66
N VAL A 104 6.79 15.67 3.80
CA VAL A 104 5.48 15.42 4.43
C VAL A 104 4.33 15.91 3.56
N SER A 105 4.40 17.15 3.04
CA SER A 105 3.36 17.71 2.16
C SER A 105 3.19 16.92 0.86
N ASN A 106 4.30 16.52 0.23
CA ASN A 106 4.25 15.69 -0.98
C ASN A 106 3.63 14.33 -0.68
N THR A 107 3.96 13.74 0.47
CA THR A 107 3.38 12.46 0.89
C THR A 107 1.88 12.59 1.10
N LEU A 108 1.41 13.63 1.80
CA LEU A 108 -0.02 13.89 2.02
C LEU A 108 -0.77 14.08 0.69
N HIS A 109 -0.24 14.91 -0.21
CA HIS A 109 -0.84 15.15 -1.51
C HIS A 109 -1.00 13.87 -2.35
N ASN A 110 0.01 12.98 -2.31
CA ASN A 110 -0.07 11.70 -3.03
C ASN A 110 -1.03 10.71 -2.38
N LEU A 111 -1.17 10.74 -1.05
CA LEU A 111 -2.18 9.96 -0.33
C LEU A 111 -3.62 10.34 -0.72
N GLU A 112 -3.84 11.60 -1.11
CA GLU A 112 -5.16 12.05 -1.55
C GLU A 112 -5.52 11.56 -2.96
N LYS A 113 -4.52 11.41 -3.80
CA LYS A 113 -4.71 10.97 -5.20
C LYS A 113 -4.77 9.45 -5.36
N ASN A 114 -4.32 8.68 -4.37
CA ASN A 114 -4.09 7.25 -4.56
C ASN A 114 -4.76 6.42 -3.47
N SER A 115 -5.87 5.76 -3.82
CA SER A 115 -6.62 4.87 -2.91
C SER A 115 -5.88 3.56 -2.60
N ASP A 116 -4.98 3.11 -3.50
CA ASP A 116 -4.32 1.80 -3.41
C ASP A 116 -2.83 1.91 -3.05
N ILE A 117 -2.47 2.94 -2.29
CA ILE A 117 -1.08 3.24 -1.92
C ILE A 117 -0.39 2.07 -1.22
N PHE A 118 -1.11 1.31 -0.39
CA PHE A 118 -0.57 0.14 0.30
C PHE A 118 -0.13 -0.96 -0.66
N LEU A 119 -0.95 -1.27 -1.68
CA LEU A 119 -0.58 -2.26 -2.69
C LEU A 119 0.62 -1.79 -3.52
N THR A 120 0.68 -0.49 -3.79
CA THR A 120 1.81 0.11 -4.51
C THR A 120 3.09 0.03 -3.68
N LEU A 121 3.05 0.33 -2.37
CA LEU A 121 4.20 0.19 -1.46
C LEU A 121 4.72 -1.25 -1.37
N LEU A 122 3.81 -2.23 -1.30
CA LEU A 122 4.17 -3.65 -1.28
C LEU A 122 4.89 -4.09 -2.56
N SER A 123 4.60 -3.45 -3.70
CA SER A 123 5.21 -3.78 -4.99
C SER A 123 6.58 -3.12 -5.21
N MET A 124 6.98 -2.16 -4.38
CA MET A 124 8.26 -1.47 -4.50
C MET A 124 9.39 -2.32 -3.90
N ARG A 125 10.38 -2.62 -4.74
CA ARG A 125 11.61 -3.29 -4.30
C ARG A 125 12.58 -2.25 -3.73
N GLU A 126 13.24 -2.62 -2.64
CA GLU A 126 14.27 -1.83 -2.00
C GLU A 126 15.60 -1.99 -2.75
N GLU A 127 16.22 -0.87 -3.12
CA GLU A 127 17.52 -0.83 -3.80
C GLU A 127 18.58 -0.20 -2.89
N GLY A 128 18.94 -0.90 -1.81
CA GLY A 128 20.12 -0.52 -0.99
C GLY A 128 19.96 0.71 -0.08
N ASN A 129 18.76 1.27 0.07
CA ASN A 129 18.49 2.48 0.85
C ASN A 129 17.51 2.23 2.01
N TYR A 130 17.60 1.06 2.64
CA TYR A 130 16.62 0.56 3.62
C TYR A 130 16.15 1.61 4.65
N LEU A 131 17.07 2.31 5.34
CA LEU A 131 16.69 3.25 6.41
C LEU A 131 15.84 4.42 5.90
N TYR A 132 16.18 4.97 4.73
CA TYR A 132 15.43 6.09 4.14
C TYR A 132 14.06 5.65 3.66
N GLU A 133 14.01 4.50 2.97
CA GLU A 133 12.76 3.92 2.49
C GLU A 133 11.85 3.51 3.65
N HIS A 134 12.42 2.95 4.71
CA HIS A 134 11.70 2.61 5.92
C HIS A 134 11.03 3.85 6.54
N SER A 135 11.77 4.95 6.71
CA SER A 135 11.22 6.20 7.25
C SER A 135 10.06 6.73 6.38
N ILE A 136 10.18 6.68 5.04
CA ILE A 136 9.13 7.16 4.14
C ILE A 136 7.92 6.24 4.17
N LYS A 137 8.11 4.93 4.11
CA LYS A 137 7.02 3.95 4.18
C LYS A 137 6.27 4.08 5.50
N SER A 138 6.98 4.20 6.62
CA SER A 138 6.39 4.44 7.93
C SER A 138 5.60 5.75 7.96
N THR A 139 6.12 6.82 7.32
CA THR A 139 5.40 8.10 7.21
C THR A 139 4.11 7.97 6.42
N ILE A 140 4.11 7.27 5.29
CA ILE A 140 2.91 7.03 4.49
C ILE A 140 1.85 6.28 5.30
N ILE A 141 2.26 5.25 6.05
CA ILE A 141 1.38 4.45 6.89
C ILE A 141 0.81 5.27 8.05
N ALA A 142 1.67 5.99 8.76
CA ALA A 142 1.26 6.85 9.88
C ALA A 142 0.26 7.92 9.42
N LEU A 143 0.55 8.62 8.31
CA LEU A 143 -0.35 9.63 7.75
C LEU A 143 -1.69 9.04 7.30
N SER A 144 -1.69 7.83 6.72
CA SER A 144 -2.92 7.13 6.34
C SER A 144 -3.78 6.81 7.57
N ILE A 145 -3.15 6.35 8.67
CA ILE A 145 -3.83 6.12 9.95
C ILE A 145 -4.38 7.45 10.49
N GLY A 146 -3.59 8.52 10.51
CA GLY A 146 -4.00 9.84 10.98
C GLY A 146 -5.19 10.41 10.21
N LYS A 147 -5.19 10.28 8.87
CA LYS A 147 -6.35 10.65 8.03
C LYS A 147 -7.60 9.83 8.41
N LYS A 148 -7.45 8.53 8.63
CA LYS A 148 -8.56 7.66 9.03
C LYS A 148 -9.10 7.98 10.44
N LEU A 149 -8.24 8.53 11.30
CA LEU A 149 -8.62 9.05 12.63
C LEU A 149 -9.24 10.47 12.56
N GLY A 150 -9.26 11.12 11.39
CA GLY A 150 -9.83 12.45 11.21
C GLY A 150 -8.93 13.59 11.71
N TYR A 151 -7.60 13.41 11.69
CA TYR A 151 -6.66 14.45 12.10
C TYR A 151 -6.74 15.68 11.19
N SER A 152 -6.60 16.89 11.80
CA SER A 152 -6.42 18.13 11.05
C SER A 152 -5.11 18.13 10.25
N GLU A 153 -5.00 19.01 9.26
CA GLU A 153 -3.77 19.17 8.46
C GLU A 153 -2.55 19.47 9.35
N GLU A 154 -2.72 20.31 10.38
CA GLU A 154 -1.67 20.64 11.34
C GLU A 154 -1.20 19.37 12.08
N LYS A 155 -2.14 18.59 12.63
CA LYS A 155 -1.84 17.34 13.34
C LYS A 155 -1.25 16.28 12.42
N LEU A 156 -1.68 16.23 11.14
CA LEU A 156 -1.07 15.39 10.10
C LEU A 156 0.36 15.84 9.79
N GLY A 157 0.61 17.13 9.70
CA GLY A 157 1.96 17.68 9.53
C GLY A 157 2.90 17.25 10.67
N LEU A 158 2.44 17.34 11.90
CA LEU A 158 3.18 16.92 13.09
C LEU A 158 3.44 15.40 13.10
N LEU A 159 2.42 14.60 12.81
CA LEU A 159 2.53 13.14 12.69
C LEU A 159 3.50 12.72 11.59
N GLY A 160 3.45 13.40 10.45
CA GLY A 160 4.35 13.15 9.33
C GLY A 160 5.82 13.42 9.69
N LYS A 161 6.10 14.54 10.37
CA LYS A 161 7.45 14.85 10.89
C LYS A 161 7.90 13.80 11.91
N ALA A 162 7.05 13.47 12.88
CA ALA A 162 7.33 12.49 13.91
C ALA A 162 7.68 11.12 13.30
N SER A 163 6.90 10.67 12.32
CA SER A 163 7.14 9.39 11.65
C SER A 163 8.36 9.43 10.72
N LEU A 164 8.60 10.54 10.01
CA LEU A 164 9.76 10.65 9.12
C LEU A 164 11.09 10.58 9.90
N LEU A 165 11.11 11.14 11.10
CA LEU A 165 12.32 11.32 11.88
C LEU A 165 12.48 10.30 13.03
N HIS A 166 11.55 9.35 13.21
CA HIS A 166 11.57 8.43 14.35
C HIS A 166 12.90 7.67 14.50
N ASP A 167 13.47 7.27 13.38
CA ASP A 167 14.69 6.47 13.29
C ASP A 167 15.96 7.28 13.00
N ILE A 168 15.91 8.62 13.09
CA ILE A 168 17.06 9.48 12.76
C ILE A 168 18.33 9.12 13.56
N GLY A 169 18.17 8.63 14.77
CA GLY A 169 19.29 8.19 15.61
C GLY A 169 20.03 6.96 15.06
N MET A 170 19.47 6.19 14.15
CA MET A 170 20.13 5.07 13.49
C MET A 170 21.38 5.51 12.70
N PHE A 171 21.39 6.75 12.20
CA PHE A 171 22.53 7.31 11.48
C PHE A 171 23.75 7.60 12.38
N SER A 172 23.60 7.49 13.71
CA SER A 172 24.69 7.57 14.67
C SER A 172 25.23 6.19 15.10
N ILE A 173 24.72 5.11 14.53
CA ILE A 173 25.15 3.74 14.78
C ILE A 173 26.17 3.34 13.70
N ASP A 174 27.24 2.63 14.11
CA ASP A 174 28.27 2.16 13.17
C ASP A 174 27.66 1.25 12.11
N ASN A 175 27.92 1.56 10.83
CA ASN A 175 27.46 0.78 9.69
C ASN A 175 27.90 -0.69 9.74
N LYS A 176 29.03 -1.01 10.40
CA LYS A 176 29.46 -2.40 10.61
C LYS A 176 28.49 -3.20 11.47
N ILE A 177 27.83 -2.54 12.43
CA ILE A 177 26.80 -3.15 13.27
C ILE A 177 25.48 -3.27 12.50
N LEU A 178 25.08 -2.20 11.81
CA LEU A 178 23.83 -2.14 11.05
C LEU A 178 23.78 -3.18 9.91
N ASN A 179 24.90 -3.40 9.24
CA ASN A 179 25.02 -4.30 8.08
C ASN A 179 25.59 -5.68 8.44
N LYS A 180 25.66 -6.00 9.75
CA LYS A 180 26.15 -7.31 10.21
C LYS A 180 25.18 -8.41 9.83
N LYS A 181 25.69 -9.46 9.15
CA LYS A 181 24.88 -10.60 8.72
C LYS A 181 24.73 -11.67 9.81
N GLU A 182 25.69 -11.72 10.72
CA GLU A 182 25.68 -12.61 11.85
C GLU A 182 24.73 -12.09 12.93
N LYS A 183 24.37 -12.98 13.86
CA LYS A 183 23.56 -12.61 15.03
C LYS A 183 24.30 -11.53 15.84
N LEU A 184 23.59 -10.45 16.18
CA LEU A 184 24.10 -9.39 17.03
C LEU A 184 24.42 -9.92 18.45
N THR A 185 25.50 -9.44 19.06
CA THR A 185 25.74 -9.64 20.50
C THR A 185 24.81 -8.76 21.33
N ASP A 186 24.75 -9.02 22.65
CA ASP A 186 23.92 -8.22 23.54
C ASP A 186 24.40 -6.76 23.60
N GLU A 187 25.72 -6.52 23.54
CA GLU A 187 26.31 -5.19 23.50
C GLU A 187 25.96 -4.47 22.18
N GLU A 188 26.05 -5.14 21.04
CA GLU A 188 25.68 -4.60 19.75
C GLU A 188 24.16 -4.26 19.71
N LEU A 189 23.34 -5.11 20.30
CA LEU A 189 21.90 -4.87 20.43
C LEU A 189 21.59 -3.63 21.29
N LEU A 190 22.33 -3.45 22.39
CA LEU A 190 22.23 -2.24 23.22
C LEU A 190 22.66 -0.98 22.44
N LEU A 191 23.71 -1.07 21.63
CA LEU A 191 24.14 0.03 20.77
C LEU A 191 23.05 0.37 19.74
N ILE A 192 22.43 -0.59 19.09
CA ILE A 192 21.29 -0.35 18.19
C ILE A 192 20.13 0.31 18.94
N ARG A 193 19.74 -0.23 20.11
CA ARG A 193 18.66 0.37 20.91
C ARG A 193 18.93 1.80 21.34
N SER A 194 20.20 2.19 21.44
CA SER A 194 20.58 3.57 21.79
C SER A 194 20.14 4.62 20.74
N HIS A 195 19.75 4.20 19.52
CA HIS A 195 19.26 5.13 18.49
C HIS A 195 18.07 5.95 18.98
N THR A 196 17.21 5.38 19.84
CA THR A 196 16.04 6.08 20.38
C THR A 196 16.44 7.31 21.21
N ALA A 197 17.39 7.14 22.12
CA ALA A 197 17.91 8.25 22.95
C ALA A 197 18.70 9.25 22.11
N LYS A 198 19.56 8.76 21.20
CA LYS A 198 20.35 9.61 20.30
C LYS A 198 19.46 10.41 19.35
N GLY A 199 18.41 9.78 18.78
CA GLY A 199 17.42 10.46 17.93
C GLY A 199 16.70 11.58 18.70
N ALA A 200 16.25 11.30 19.91
CA ALA A 200 15.63 12.31 20.77
C ALA A 200 16.56 13.49 21.07
N GLU A 201 17.85 13.25 21.28
CA GLU A 201 18.84 14.33 21.49
C GLU A 201 19.08 15.14 20.19
N MET A 202 19.16 14.47 19.03
CA MET A 202 19.27 15.17 17.74
C MET A 202 18.05 16.07 17.48
N LEU A 203 16.88 15.69 17.98
CA LEU A 203 15.60 16.39 17.80
C LEU A 203 15.22 17.31 18.96
N LYS A 204 16.15 17.67 19.85
CA LYS A 204 15.87 18.47 21.05
C LYS A 204 15.28 19.86 20.80
N ASN A 205 15.45 20.41 19.58
CA ASN A 205 14.92 21.71 19.16
C ASN A 205 13.65 21.58 18.28
N GLU A 206 13.12 20.36 18.12
CA GLU A 206 11.87 20.10 17.41
C GLU A 206 10.68 20.05 18.38
N GLU A 207 9.47 19.94 17.83
CA GLU A 207 8.23 19.79 18.60
C GLU A 207 8.33 18.57 19.54
N GLU A 208 7.71 18.67 20.72
CA GLU A 208 7.84 17.64 21.75
C GLU A 208 7.41 16.26 21.27
N GLU A 209 6.30 16.17 20.52
CA GLU A 209 5.78 14.92 19.99
C GLU A 209 6.73 14.28 18.99
N VAL A 210 7.46 15.08 18.19
CA VAL A 210 8.48 14.57 17.25
C VAL A 210 9.63 13.96 18.03
N ARG A 211 10.11 14.65 19.07
CA ARG A 211 11.17 14.16 19.95
C ARG A 211 10.75 12.92 20.72
N LEU A 212 9.51 12.87 21.22
CA LEU A 212 8.96 11.73 21.93
C LEU A 212 8.77 10.53 21.01
N ALA A 213 8.37 10.72 19.74
CA ALA A 213 8.29 9.65 18.77
C ALA A 213 9.65 9.00 18.53
N ALA A 214 10.71 9.79 18.32
CA ALA A 214 12.06 9.24 18.19
C ALA A 214 12.52 8.48 19.44
N LYS A 215 12.13 8.93 20.63
CA LYS A 215 12.55 8.31 21.89
C LYS A 215 11.76 7.05 22.21
N HIS A 216 10.46 7.00 21.89
CA HIS A 216 9.53 6.03 22.47
C HIS A 216 8.77 5.15 21.46
N HIS A 217 9.09 5.20 20.16
CA HIS A 217 8.40 4.37 19.16
C HIS A 217 8.58 2.85 19.35
N HIS A 218 9.56 2.43 20.12
CA HIS A 218 9.76 1.04 20.54
C HIS A 218 9.20 0.72 21.94
N GLU A 219 8.51 1.65 22.56
CA GLU A 219 7.75 1.33 23.76
C GLU A 219 6.50 0.52 23.40
N ARG A 220 6.02 -0.25 24.37
CA ARG A 220 4.88 -1.14 24.19
C ARG A 220 3.79 -0.79 25.20
N VAL A 221 2.55 -1.02 24.83
CA VAL A 221 1.39 -0.74 25.68
C VAL A 221 1.48 -1.50 27.03
N ASP A 222 2.07 -2.71 27.01
CA ASP A 222 2.29 -3.54 28.22
C ASP A 222 3.48 -3.06 29.10
N GLY A 223 4.25 -2.06 28.66
CA GLY A 223 5.44 -1.56 29.37
C GLY A 223 6.67 -2.46 29.25
N GLU A 224 6.67 -3.44 28.36
CA GLU A 224 7.83 -4.32 28.10
C GLU A 224 8.69 -3.83 26.92
N GLY A 225 8.47 -2.56 26.48
CA GLY A 225 9.25 -1.90 25.46
C GLY A 225 10.55 -1.32 25.98
N TYR A 226 11.16 -0.45 25.19
CA TYR A 226 12.37 0.30 25.52
C TYR A 226 12.29 1.72 24.93
N PRO A 227 13.05 2.70 25.44
CA PRO A 227 14.14 2.63 26.44
C PRO A 227 13.66 2.75 27.89
N ASN A 228 12.48 3.29 28.16
CA ASN A 228 12.06 3.67 29.50
C ASN A 228 10.98 2.78 30.11
N LYS A 229 10.45 1.81 29.36
CA LYS A 229 9.37 0.89 29.76
C LYS A 229 8.07 1.64 30.11
N VAL A 230 7.77 2.68 29.32
CA VAL A 230 6.58 3.53 29.49
C VAL A 230 5.34 2.76 29.02
N ARG A 231 4.26 2.81 29.80
CA ARG A 231 2.99 2.15 29.46
C ARG A 231 2.20 2.93 28.42
N GLY A 232 1.40 2.25 27.63
CA GLY A 232 0.70 2.84 26.48
C GLY A 232 -0.17 4.04 26.77
N GLU A 233 -0.79 4.12 27.96
CA GLU A 233 -1.62 5.25 28.36
C GLU A 233 -0.81 6.55 28.61
N GLU A 234 0.47 6.42 28.94
CA GLU A 234 1.40 7.53 29.17
C GLU A 234 2.05 8.03 27.86
N LEU A 235 1.91 7.25 26.77
CA LEU A 235 2.46 7.63 25.47
C LEU A 235 1.47 8.49 24.66
N PRO A 236 1.90 9.61 24.08
CA PRO A 236 1.08 10.38 23.16
C PRO A 236 0.56 9.51 22.01
N GLU A 237 -0.66 9.79 21.53
CA GLU A 237 -1.29 9.02 20.44
C GLU A 237 -0.40 9.00 19.18
N ILE A 238 0.27 10.11 18.86
CA ILE A 238 1.24 10.22 17.76
C ILE A 238 2.34 9.17 17.88
N VAL A 239 2.92 8.97 19.06
CA VAL A 239 3.96 7.97 19.32
C VAL A 239 3.41 6.54 19.06
N ARG A 240 2.21 6.26 19.55
CA ARG A 240 1.57 4.95 19.35
C ARG A 240 1.26 4.66 17.88
N ILE A 241 0.89 5.70 17.10
CA ILE A 241 0.69 5.57 15.64
C ILE A 241 2.03 5.28 14.95
N VAL A 242 3.09 6.03 15.29
CA VAL A 242 4.43 5.82 14.73
C VAL A 242 4.94 4.42 15.04
N SER A 243 4.77 3.91 16.28
CA SER A 243 5.14 2.54 16.66
C SER A 243 4.48 1.48 15.77
N ILE A 244 3.19 1.63 15.51
CA ILE A 244 2.45 0.67 14.66
C ILE A 244 2.88 0.79 13.19
N ALA A 245 3.13 2.00 12.70
CA ALA A 245 3.63 2.24 11.35
C ALA A 245 5.03 1.64 11.15
N ASP A 246 5.93 1.79 12.13
CA ASP A 246 7.26 1.17 12.15
C ASP A 246 7.16 -0.36 12.09
N ILE A 247 6.42 -0.98 13.02
CA ILE A 247 6.23 -2.43 13.06
C ILE A 247 5.70 -2.96 11.73
N TYR A 248 4.66 -2.30 11.18
CA TYR A 248 4.08 -2.70 9.92
C TYR A 248 5.10 -2.62 8.78
N THR A 249 5.78 -1.48 8.65
CA THR A 249 6.80 -1.24 7.62
C THR A 249 7.93 -2.26 7.73
N ALA A 250 8.42 -2.52 8.95
CA ALA A 250 9.46 -3.51 9.17
C ALA A 250 9.04 -4.93 8.76
N LEU A 251 7.76 -5.28 8.84
CA LEU A 251 7.26 -6.60 8.47
C LEU A 251 7.07 -6.78 6.96
N ILE A 252 6.67 -5.73 6.24
CA ILE A 252 6.45 -5.76 4.79
C ILE A 252 7.71 -5.49 3.97
N SER A 253 8.80 -5.07 4.61
CA SER A 253 10.05 -4.72 3.95
C SER A 253 11.00 -5.90 3.91
N ASN A 254 11.68 -6.08 2.76
CA ASN A 254 12.80 -7.00 2.65
C ASN A 254 14.00 -6.44 3.43
N ARG A 255 14.66 -7.29 4.20
CA ARG A 255 15.95 -6.97 4.84
C ARG A 255 16.99 -7.97 4.33
N GLU A 256 18.27 -7.64 4.40
CA GLU A 256 19.34 -8.53 3.92
C GLU A 256 19.27 -9.96 4.47
N TYR A 257 18.68 -10.12 5.65
CA TYR A 257 18.56 -11.40 6.39
C TYR A 257 17.12 -11.91 6.54
N ARG A 258 16.11 -11.22 5.97
CA ARG A 258 14.69 -11.62 6.07
C ARG A 258 13.88 -11.10 4.90
N GLU A 259 13.15 -12.00 4.24
CA GLU A 259 12.15 -11.65 3.24
C GLU A 259 10.93 -10.95 3.88
N ALA A 260 10.27 -10.11 3.08
CA ALA A 260 9.00 -9.50 3.45
C ALA A 260 7.95 -10.58 3.75
N LYS A 261 7.17 -10.36 4.80
CA LYS A 261 6.05 -11.24 5.14
C LYS A 261 4.87 -11.02 4.20
N ASP A 262 4.09 -12.08 3.98
CA ASP A 262 2.81 -11.97 3.30
C ASP A 262 1.87 -11.01 4.06
N PRO A 263 1.10 -10.15 3.37
CA PRO A 263 0.18 -9.22 4.01
C PRO A 263 -0.79 -9.86 5.01
N LYS A 264 -1.25 -11.10 4.76
CA LYS A 264 -2.12 -11.83 5.68
C LYS A 264 -1.39 -12.20 6.98
N GLU A 265 -0.12 -12.60 6.88
CA GLU A 265 0.70 -12.90 8.06
C GLU A 265 0.93 -11.65 8.89
N VAL A 266 1.19 -10.50 8.23
CA VAL A 266 1.37 -9.21 8.92
C VAL A 266 0.11 -8.80 9.67
N ILE A 267 -1.05 -8.92 9.06
CA ILE A 267 -2.33 -8.62 9.71
C ILE A 267 -2.55 -9.55 10.91
N THR A 268 -2.37 -10.85 10.73
CA THR A 268 -2.52 -11.83 11.81
C THR A 268 -1.59 -11.51 12.97
N TYR A 269 -0.35 -11.16 12.68
CA TYR A 269 0.65 -10.77 13.68
C TYR A 269 0.23 -9.49 14.43
N LEU A 270 -0.20 -8.44 13.73
CA LEU A 270 -0.68 -7.19 14.35
C LEU A 270 -1.92 -7.42 15.22
N MET A 271 -2.85 -8.26 14.78
CA MET A 271 -4.02 -8.64 15.59
C MET A 271 -3.62 -9.38 16.88
N GLN A 272 -2.63 -10.27 16.81
CA GLN A 272 -2.10 -10.96 18.00
C GLN A 272 -1.41 -10.00 18.98
N MET A 273 -0.68 -9.00 18.45
CA MET A 273 -0.03 -7.97 19.26
C MET A 273 -1.03 -6.98 19.87
N SER A 274 -2.16 -6.75 19.23
CA SER A 274 -3.13 -5.68 19.49
C SER A 274 -3.64 -5.67 20.94
N ALA A 275 -3.79 -6.77 21.60
CA ALA A 275 -4.32 -6.81 22.97
C ALA A 275 -3.28 -6.52 24.06
N LYS A 276 -1.99 -6.56 23.74
CA LYS A 276 -0.91 -6.50 24.74
C LYS A 276 0.20 -5.52 24.41
N GLN A 277 0.59 -5.42 23.14
CA GLN A 277 1.86 -4.76 22.78
C GLN A 277 1.62 -3.43 22.08
N VAL A 278 0.52 -3.29 21.34
CA VAL A 278 0.19 -2.10 20.55
C VAL A 278 -1.25 -1.67 20.78
N ASP A 279 -1.54 -0.42 20.44
CA ASP A 279 -2.88 0.17 20.61
C ASP A 279 -3.90 -0.48 19.67
N THR A 280 -4.92 -1.12 20.25
CA THR A 280 -5.96 -1.85 19.52
C THR A 280 -6.77 -0.95 18.59
N ASN A 281 -7.05 0.30 18.98
CA ASN A 281 -7.85 1.21 18.16
C ASN A 281 -7.06 1.66 16.93
N ILE A 282 -5.77 1.92 17.08
CA ILE A 282 -4.88 2.30 15.98
C ILE A 282 -4.69 1.11 15.03
N VAL A 283 -4.51 -0.11 15.56
CA VAL A 283 -4.45 -1.33 14.71
C VAL A 283 -5.74 -1.49 13.91
N LYS A 284 -6.91 -1.31 14.51
CA LYS A 284 -8.19 -1.35 13.77
C LYS A 284 -8.20 -0.35 12.62
N LYS A 285 -7.74 0.90 12.84
CA LYS A 285 -7.66 1.91 11.78
C LYS A 285 -6.70 1.54 10.67
N LEU A 286 -5.56 0.96 11.00
CA LEU A 286 -4.64 0.41 10.01
C LEU A 286 -5.31 -0.71 9.19
N LEU A 287 -6.01 -1.65 9.84
CA LEU A 287 -6.71 -2.74 9.17
C LEU A 287 -7.83 -2.24 8.24
N GLU A 288 -8.55 -1.18 8.61
CA GLU A 288 -9.55 -0.53 7.74
C GLU A 288 -8.93 0.07 6.47
N ILE A 289 -7.67 0.51 6.53
CA ILE A 289 -6.94 1.09 5.39
C ILE A 289 -6.35 -0.02 4.52
N MET A 290 -5.88 -1.09 5.16
CA MET A 290 -5.28 -2.25 4.51
C MET A 290 -6.35 -3.14 3.86
N SER A 291 -7.16 -2.59 2.96
CA SER A 291 -8.12 -3.38 2.21
C SER A 291 -7.40 -4.52 1.47
N LEU A 292 -7.40 -5.74 2.06
CA LEU A 292 -6.86 -6.95 1.41
C LEU A 292 -7.59 -7.24 0.11
N PHE A 293 -8.82 -6.75 0.02
CA PHE A 293 -9.69 -6.92 -1.12
C PHE A 293 -10.30 -5.58 -1.48
N SER A 294 -9.71 -4.90 -2.47
CA SER A 294 -10.22 -3.60 -2.95
C SER A 294 -11.62 -3.75 -3.54
N ILE A 295 -12.46 -2.74 -3.35
CA ILE A 295 -13.78 -2.70 -4.00
C ILE A 295 -13.57 -2.82 -5.52
N GLY A 296 -14.31 -3.75 -6.14
CA GLY A 296 -14.18 -4.05 -7.57
C GLY A 296 -13.25 -5.20 -7.90
N SER A 297 -12.39 -5.67 -6.97
CA SER A 297 -11.55 -6.85 -7.20
C SER A 297 -12.38 -8.13 -7.26
N PHE A 298 -11.90 -9.09 -8.05
CA PHE A 298 -12.49 -10.42 -8.11
C PHE A 298 -11.75 -11.38 -7.19
N VAL A 299 -12.52 -12.21 -6.50
CA VAL A 299 -12.02 -13.18 -5.53
C VAL A 299 -12.61 -14.57 -5.81
N MET A 300 -11.88 -15.59 -5.42
CA MET A 300 -12.35 -16.97 -5.40
C MET A 300 -12.73 -17.32 -3.97
N LEU A 301 -13.97 -17.75 -3.75
CA LEU A 301 -14.45 -18.25 -2.48
C LEU A 301 -14.07 -19.74 -2.30
N ASN A 302 -14.09 -20.22 -1.04
CA ASN A 302 -13.76 -21.61 -0.71
C ASN A 302 -14.76 -22.64 -1.26
N ASN A 303 -15.97 -22.21 -1.63
CA ASN A 303 -16.98 -23.03 -2.32
C ASN A 303 -16.77 -23.07 -3.83
N GLY A 304 -15.68 -22.48 -4.37
CA GLY A 304 -15.36 -22.45 -5.79
C GLY A 304 -16.06 -21.34 -6.58
N LEU A 305 -16.92 -20.55 -5.95
CA LEU A 305 -17.60 -19.44 -6.62
C LEU A 305 -16.70 -18.23 -6.81
N ARG A 306 -16.82 -17.58 -7.95
CA ARG A 306 -16.23 -16.29 -8.24
C ARG A 306 -17.13 -15.19 -7.72
N ALA A 307 -16.54 -14.24 -7.01
CA ALA A 307 -17.28 -13.11 -6.47
C ALA A 307 -16.51 -11.80 -6.68
N LYS A 308 -17.25 -10.69 -6.71
CA LYS A 308 -16.69 -9.33 -6.80
C LYS A 308 -16.86 -8.63 -5.47
N VAL A 309 -15.78 -8.06 -4.94
CA VAL A 309 -15.83 -7.25 -3.73
C VAL A 309 -16.60 -5.95 -4.01
N VAL A 310 -17.64 -5.68 -3.22
CA VAL A 310 -18.49 -4.49 -3.39
C VAL A 310 -18.46 -3.55 -2.20
N ARG A 311 -18.07 -4.02 -1.02
CA ARG A 311 -17.91 -3.21 0.19
C ARG A 311 -16.89 -3.85 1.13
N VAL A 312 -16.03 -3.04 1.74
CA VAL A 312 -15.13 -3.45 2.82
C VAL A 312 -15.90 -3.38 4.14
N THR A 313 -15.65 -4.32 5.05
CA THR A 313 -16.21 -4.35 6.41
C THR A 313 -15.11 -4.06 7.44
N ASP A 314 -15.48 -3.99 8.72
CA ASP A 314 -14.52 -3.84 9.83
C ASP A 314 -13.55 -5.03 9.94
N ASN A 315 -13.91 -6.16 9.34
CA ASN A 315 -13.01 -7.31 9.20
C ASN A 315 -12.43 -7.34 7.77
N PRO A 316 -11.16 -6.98 7.57
CA PRO A 316 -10.55 -6.90 6.24
C PRO A 316 -10.49 -8.24 5.48
N PHE A 317 -10.65 -9.38 6.19
CA PHE A 317 -10.72 -10.71 5.57
C PHE A 317 -12.13 -11.09 5.12
N ARG A 318 -13.14 -10.32 5.48
CA ARG A 318 -14.55 -10.67 5.30
C ARG A 318 -15.35 -9.52 4.70
N PRO A 319 -15.04 -9.12 3.45
CA PRO A 319 -15.77 -8.05 2.76
C PRO A 319 -17.19 -8.51 2.37
N VAL A 320 -18.01 -7.57 1.92
CA VAL A 320 -19.23 -7.88 1.19
C VAL A 320 -18.87 -8.16 -0.26
N VAL A 321 -19.39 -9.26 -0.79
CA VAL A 321 -19.11 -9.69 -2.15
C VAL A 321 -20.40 -9.94 -2.91
N ASP A 322 -20.40 -9.66 -4.21
CA ASP A 322 -21.43 -10.07 -5.16
C ASP A 322 -20.95 -11.32 -5.90
N ILE A 323 -21.70 -12.42 -5.77
CA ILE A 323 -21.43 -13.66 -6.49
C ILE A 323 -21.97 -13.50 -7.91
N GLU A 324 -21.12 -13.83 -8.91
CA GLU A 324 -21.52 -13.87 -10.32
C GLU A 324 -21.87 -15.33 -10.70
N GLU A 325 -23.12 -15.72 -10.58
CA GLU A 325 -23.65 -16.91 -11.26
C GLU A 325 -24.46 -16.51 -12.50
N ALA A 326 -24.52 -17.39 -13.51
CA ALA A 326 -24.91 -17.11 -14.89
C ALA A 326 -26.15 -16.21 -15.11
N ASP A 327 -27.09 -16.11 -14.16
CA ASP A 327 -28.26 -15.23 -14.23
C ASP A 327 -28.75 -14.69 -12.87
N LYS A 328 -27.99 -14.86 -11.79
CA LYS A 328 -28.33 -14.35 -10.46
C LYS A 328 -27.16 -13.64 -9.80
N PHE A 329 -27.40 -12.41 -9.37
CA PHE A 329 -26.49 -11.70 -8.48
C PHE A 329 -26.95 -11.97 -7.05
N GLU A 330 -26.12 -12.66 -6.26
CA GLU A 330 -26.32 -12.84 -4.84
C GLU A 330 -25.28 -12.03 -4.08
N ARG A 331 -25.75 -11.16 -3.18
CA ARG A 331 -24.87 -10.39 -2.31
C ARG A 331 -24.69 -11.10 -0.98
N LEU A 332 -23.43 -11.39 -0.64
CA LEU A 332 -23.04 -11.98 0.63
C LEU A 332 -22.20 -11.01 1.45
N ASP A 333 -22.63 -10.74 2.66
CA ASP A 333 -21.79 -10.10 3.67
C ASP A 333 -21.00 -11.20 4.41
N LEU A 334 -19.72 -11.35 4.06
CA LEU A 334 -18.90 -12.40 4.67
C LEU A 334 -18.61 -12.13 6.15
N SER A 335 -18.89 -10.93 6.69
CA SER A 335 -18.71 -10.59 8.11
C SER A 335 -19.83 -11.12 8.99
N GLU A 336 -20.99 -11.48 8.43
CA GLU A 336 -22.13 -12.02 9.16
C GLU A 336 -21.90 -13.46 9.60
N ARG A 337 -22.47 -13.83 10.76
CA ARG A 337 -22.32 -15.16 11.38
C ARG A 337 -22.81 -16.30 10.49
N GLU A 338 -23.91 -16.08 9.79
CA GLU A 338 -24.50 -17.07 8.86
C GLU A 338 -23.57 -17.42 7.71
N ASN A 339 -22.70 -16.51 7.31
CA ASN A 339 -21.71 -16.69 6.26
C ASN A 339 -20.34 -17.14 6.79
N SER A 340 -20.23 -17.51 8.08
CA SER A 340 -18.96 -17.81 8.74
C SER A 340 -18.11 -18.91 8.07
N LEU A 341 -18.74 -19.85 7.39
CA LEU A 341 -18.09 -20.95 6.67
C LEU A 341 -17.60 -20.55 5.27
N ILE A 342 -18.05 -19.39 4.74
CA ILE A 342 -17.64 -18.90 3.43
C ILE A 342 -16.50 -17.92 3.63
N TYR A 343 -15.37 -18.13 2.94
CA TYR A 343 -14.21 -17.24 3.01
C TYR A 343 -13.49 -17.13 1.67
N ILE A 344 -12.70 -16.08 1.52
CA ILE A 344 -11.91 -15.85 0.31
C ILE A 344 -10.64 -16.69 0.37
N MET A 345 -10.47 -17.55 -0.64
CA MET A 345 -9.25 -18.35 -0.80
C MET A 345 -8.10 -17.56 -1.44
N ARG A 346 -8.42 -16.77 -2.47
CA ARG A 346 -7.41 -15.99 -3.22
C ARG A 346 -8.02 -14.82 -3.98
N LEU A 347 -7.20 -13.82 -4.22
CA LEU A 347 -7.47 -12.76 -5.19
C LEU A 347 -7.36 -13.35 -6.61
N MET A 348 -8.26 -12.96 -7.50
CA MET A 348 -8.18 -13.30 -8.91
C MET A 348 -7.61 -12.09 -9.66
N VAL A 349 -6.43 -12.26 -10.24
CA VAL A 349 -5.72 -11.24 -11.02
C VAL A 349 -6.28 -11.16 -12.43
#